data_3e5bd783808d89253b5e9b280e7fe91c
#
_entry.id   3e5bd783808d89253b5e9b280e7fe91c
#
_cell.length_a   1.000
_cell.length_b   1.000
_cell.length_c   1.000
_cell.angle_alpha   90.00
_cell.angle_beta   90.00
_cell.angle_gamma   90.00
#
_symmetry.space_group_name_H-M   'P 1'
#
loop_
_entity.id
_entity.type
_entity.pdbx_description
1 polymer ?
#
loop_
_entity_poly.entity_id
_entity_poly.type
_entity_poly.pdbx_seq_one_letter_code
_entity_poly.pdbx_strand_id
1 'polypeptide(L)'
;MTESERIDFLIKALEAGNARAFGKKIGASESSVSRMRSGAFSIKTKINAILFTYPAVNRYWLETGEGYPGDLTIDLVKAHYEAKIHRCEVIIDHLTRRINELEKIPKG
;
A
#
# COMPACT_ATOMS: atom_id res chain seq x y z
N MET A 1 6.54 21.04 -0.18
CA MET A 1 7.07 19.92 -0.96
C MET A 1 6.85 20.15 -2.45
N THR A 2 7.83 19.84 -3.27
CA THR A 2 7.70 19.84 -4.73
C THR A 2 6.93 18.61 -5.19
N GLU A 3 6.48 18.60 -6.44
CA GLU A 3 5.82 17.41 -7.02
C GLU A 3 6.74 16.17 -6.98
N SER A 4 8.00 16.36 -7.29
CA SER A 4 9.04 15.32 -7.23
C SER A 4 9.16 14.72 -5.82
N GLU A 5 9.23 15.57 -4.82
CA GLU A 5 9.31 15.16 -3.42
C GLU A 5 8.05 14.44 -2.95
N ARG A 6 6.87 14.89 -3.39
CA ARG A 6 5.61 14.23 -3.06
C ARG A 6 5.55 12.81 -3.62
N ILE A 7 5.93 12.62 -4.86
CA ILE A 7 5.96 11.29 -5.48
C ILE A 7 6.96 10.38 -4.78
N ASP A 8 8.16 10.87 -4.49
CA ASP A 8 9.17 10.09 -3.76
C ASP A 8 8.68 9.69 -2.36
N PHE A 9 8.03 10.63 -1.67
CA PHE A 9 7.41 10.37 -0.37
C PHE A 9 6.35 9.26 -0.45
N LEU A 10 5.46 9.32 -1.43
CA LEU A 10 4.40 8.31 -1.60
C LEU A 10 4.98 6.93 -1.92
N ILE A 11 5.99 6.85 -2.77
CA ILE A 11 6.63 5.58 -3.11
C ILE A 11 7.28 4.96 -1.87
N LYS A 12 7.97 5.76 -1.08
CA LYS A 12 8.60 5.29 0.17
C LYS A 12 7.57 4.88 1.22
N ALA A 13 6.51 5.68 1.36
CA ALA A 13 5.49 5.43 2.37
C ALA A 13 4.55 4.27 2.02
N LEU A 14 4.15 4.14 0.75
CA LEU A 14 3.11 3.20 0.34
C LEU A 14 3.65 1.90 -0.27
N GLU A 15 4.81 1.96 -0.92
CA GLU A 15 5.40 0.82 -1.62
C GLU A 15 6.80 0.46 -1.12
N ALA A 16 7.17 0.94 0.07
CA ALA A 16 8.47 0.68 0.68
C ALA A 16 9.67 1.03 -0.23
N GLY A 17 9.52 2.07 -1.04
CA GLY A 17 10.54 2.51 -2.00
C GLY A 17 10.49 1.80 -3.35
N ASN A 18 9.56 0.91 -3.57
CA ASN A 18 9.44 0.16 -4.84
C ASN A 18 8.69 0.98 -5.89
N ALA A 19 9.45 1.76 -6.68
CA ALA A 19 8.91 2.60 -7.74
C ALA A 19 8.20 1.81 -8.85
N ARG A 20 8.66 0.61 -9.13
CA ARG A 20 8.05 -0.26 -10.14
C ARG A 20 6.65 -0.70 -9.73
N ALA A 21 6.48 -1.11 -8.49
CA ALA A 21 5.18 -1.49 -7.94
C ALA A 21 4.21 -0.30 -7.94
N PHE A 22 4.68 0.87 -7.53
CA PHE A 22 3.91 2.11 -7.55
C PHE A 22 3.43 2.45 -8.96
N GLY A 23 4.33 2.44 -9.93
CA GLY A 23 4.00 2.73 -11.33
C GLY A 23 2.98 1.75 -11.89
N LYS A 24 3.15 0.48 -11.61
CA LYS A 24 2.24 -0.57 -12.07
C LYS A 24 0.81 -0.35 -11.57
N LYS A 25 0.67 0.04 -10.30
CA LYS A 25 -0.65 0.28 -9.68
C LYS A 25 -1.35 1.52 -10.20
N ILE A 26 -0.61 2.57 -10.56
CA ILE A 26 -1.19 3.80 -11.10
C ILE A 26 -1.21 3.85 -12.63
N GLY A 27 -0.77 2.80 -13.29
CA GLY A 27 -0.76 2.72 -14.74
C GLY A 27 0.34 3.55 -15.41
N ALA A 28 1.47 3.75 -14.75
CA ALA A 28 2.62 4.49 -15.26
C ALA A 28 3.80 3.54 -15.52
N SER A 29 4.56 3.81 -16.59
CA SER A 29 5.81 3.08 -16.86
C SER A 29 6.90 3.44 -15.86
N GLU A 30 7.92 2.58 -15.73
CA GLU A 30 9.07 2.87 -14.87
C GLU A 30 9.76 4.18 -15.27
N SER A 31 9.90 4.45 -16.57
CA SER A 31 10.50 5.69 -17.05
C SER A 31 9.64 6.91 -16.70
N SER A 32 8.31 6.81 -16.77
CA SER A 32 7.40 7.87 -16.36
C SER A 32 7.52 8.17 -14.87
N VAL A 33 7.56 7.14 -14.03
CA VAL A 33 7.73 7.30 -12.58
C VAL A 33 9.08 7.93 -12.27
N SER A 34 10.16 7.48 -12.92
CA SER A 34 11.49 8.04 -12.76
C SER A 34 11.52 9.53 -13.11
N ARG A 35 10.86 9.92 -14.19
CA ARG A 35 10.78 11.33 -14.63
C ARG A 35 9.94 12.19 -13.68
N MET A 36 8.87 11.65 -13.12
CA MET A 36 8.11 12.32 -12.06
C MET A 36 8.95 12.52 -10.80
N ARG A 37 9.75 11.53 -10.43
CA ARG A 37 10.65 11.62 -9.27
C ARG A 37 11.80 12.61 -9.49
N SER A 38 12.26 12.77 -10.72
CA SER A 38 13.32 13.75 -11.05
C SER A 38 12.79 15.16 -11.26
N GLY A 39 11.47 15.34 -11.33
CA GLY A 39 10.82 16.61 -11.61
C GLY A 39 10.68 16.93 -13.10
N ALA A 40 11.08 16.02 -13.99
CA ALA A 40 10.99 16.21 -15.44
C ALA A 40 9.54 16.16 -15.96
N PHE A 41 8.67 15.38 -15.30
CA PHE A 41 7.25 15.28 -15.62
C PHE A 41 6.40 15.77 -14.47
N SER A 42 5.30 16.47 -14.81
CA SER A 42 4.27 16.83 -13.83
C SER A 42 3.47 15.60 -13.38
N ILE A 43 3.09 15.58 -12.11
CA ILE A 43 2.22 14.54 -11.56
C ILE A 43 0.74 14.79 -11.84
N LYS A 44 0.36 15.95 -12.41
CA LYS A 44 -1.03 16.36 -12.60
C LYS A 44 -1.87 15.35 -13.39
N THR A 45 -1.27 14.69 -14.37
CA THR A 45 -1.94 13.69 -15.19
C THR A 45 -2.22 12.38 -14.43
N LYS A 46 -1.53 12.16 -13.30
CA LYS A 46 -1.63 10.93 -12.51
C LYS A 46 -2.32 11.12 -11.16
N ILE A 47 -2.72 12.33 -10.82
CA ILE A 47 -3.37 12.62 -9.53
C ILE A 47 -4.60 11.74 -9.31
N ASN A 48 -5.49 11.66 -10.29
CA ASN A 48 -6.70 10.84 -10.18
C ASN A 48 -6.39 9.36 -10.03
N ALA A 49 -5.42 8.84 -10.77
CA ALA A 49 -4.99 7.45 -10.67
C ALA A 49 -4.38 7.15 -9.29
N ILE A 50 -3.59 8.06 -8.76
CA ILE A 50 -3.01 7.94 -7.41
C ILE A 50 -4.10 7.92 -6.36
N LEU A 51 -5.06 8.85 -6.42
CA LEU A 51 -6.16 8.93 -5.46
C LEU A 51 -7.12 7.75 -5.55
N PHE A 52 -7.33 7.20 -6.74
CA PHE A 52 -8.11 5.99 -6.93
C PHE A 52 -7.41 4.78 -6.29
N THR A 53 -6.10 4.66 -6.49
CA THR A 53 -5.31 3.54 -5.98
C THR A 53 -5.06 3.65 -4.47
N TYR A 54 -4.84 4.86 -3.99
CA TYR A 54 -4.53 5.16 -2.58
C TYR A 54 -5.51 6.19 -2.02
N PRO A 55 -6.74 5.78 -1.65
CA PRO A 55 -7.80 6.72 -1.23
C PRO A 55 -7.47 7.53 0.03
N ALA A 56 -6.53 7.06 0.85
CA ALA A 56 -6.12 7.75 2.07
C ALA A 56 -5.26 8.99 1.80
N VAL A 57 -4.73 9.13 0.58
CA VAL A 57 -3.94 10.31 0.20
C VAL A 57 -4.84 11.54 0.12
N ASN A 58 -4.40 12.64 0.73
CA ASN A 58 -5.13 13.90 0.69
C ASN A 58 -4.95 14.58 -0.67
N ARG A 59 -6.03 14.79 -1.41
CA ARG A 59 -6.02 15.44 -2.72
C ARG A 59 -5.37 16.82 -2.67
N TYR A 60 -5.74 17.64 -1.70
CA TYR A 60 -5.21 18.99 -1.57
C TYR A 60 -3.69 18.99 -1.42
N TRP A 61 -3.16 18.13 -0.55
CA TRP A 61 -1.71 17.96 -0.39
C TRP A 61 -1.05 17.48 -1.68
N LEU A 62 -1.66 16.52 -2.36
CA LEU A 62 -1.10 15.97 -3.60
C LEU A 62 -1.06 17.01 -4.72
N GLU A 63 -2.07 17.88 -4.79
CA GLU A 63 -2.16 18.92 -5.80
C GLU A 63 -1.27 20.14 -5.50
N THR A 64 -1.15 20.52 -4.24
CA THR A 64 -0.51 21.78 -3.84
C THR A 64 0.80 21.63 -3.09
N GLY A 65 1.04 20.50 -2.48
CA GLY A 65 2.17 20.28 -1.59
C GLY A 65 1.99 20.87 -0.20
N GLU A 66 0.84 21.45 0.07
CA GLU A 66 0.50 22.07 1.35
C GLU A 66 -0.44 21.18 2.15
N GLY A 67 -0.40 21.31 3.48
CA GLY A 67 -1.25 20.58 4.38
C GLY A 67 -0.72 19.20 4.72
N TYR A 68 -1.62 18.31 5.09
CA TYR A 68 -1.32 16.97 5.58
C TYR A 68 -1.43 15.94 4.42
N PRO A 69 -0.44 15.03 4.26
CA PRO A 69 -0.45 14.08 3.14
C PRO A 69 -1.61 13.09 3.14
N GLY A 70 -2.31 12.96 4.24
CA GLY A 70 -3.32 11.95 4.46
C GLY A 70 -2.84 10.94 5.49
N ASP A 71 -3.76 10.09 5.95
CA ASP A 71 -3.41 9.07 6.93
C ASP A 71 -2.87 7.80 6.25
N LEU A 72 -1.70 7.95 5.62
CA LEU A 72 -1.03 6.86 4.89
C LEU A 72 -0.65 5.70 5.80
N THR A 73 -0.52 5.97 7.11
CA THR A 73 -0.25 4.93 8.10
C THR A 73 -1.38 3.93 8.22
N ILE A 74 -2.63 4.34 7.96
CA ILE A 74 -3.77 3.43 7.97
C ILE A 74 -3.61 2.37 6.89
N ASP A 75 -3.26 2.74 5.66
CA ASP A 75 -3.08 1.79 4.56
C ASP A 75 -1.90 0.85 4.81
N LEU A 76 -0.78 1.37 5.35
CA LEU A 76 0.36 0.55 5.73
C LEU A 76 0.03 -0.39 6.88
N VAL A 77 -0.63 0.13 7.91
CA VAL A 77 -1.05 -0.65 9.08
C VAL A 77 -2.07 -1.69 8.65
N LYS A 78 -3.03 -1.33 7.80
CA LYS A 78 -4.03 -2.25 7.25
C LYS A 78 -3.39 -3.39 6.48
N ALA A 79 -2.46 -3.10 5.58
CA ALA A 79 -1.73 -4.12 4.83
C ALA A 79 -0.93 -5.03 5.76
N HIS A 80 -0.30 -4.46 6.78
CA HIS A 80 0.45 -5.23 7.78
C HIS A 80 -0.47 -6.13 8.61
N TYR A 81 -1.62 -5.61 9.04
CA TYR A 81 -2.61 -6.39 9.78
C TYR A 81 -3.27 -7.46 8.92
N GLU A 82 -3.56 -7.18 7.67
CA GLU A 82 -4.08 -8.19 6.74
C GLU A 82 -3.10 -9.36 6.59
N ALA A 83 -1.82 -9.10 6.48
CA ALA A 83 -0.79 -10.14 6.44
C ALA A 83 -0.73 -10.92 7.76
N LYS A 84 -0.84 -10.25 8.91
CA LYS A 84 -0.88 -10.92 10.22
C LYS A 84 -2.15 -11.74 10.42
N ILE A 85 -3.30 -11.22 10.01
CA ILE A 85 -4.58 -11.92 10.08
C ILE A 85 -4.51 -13.19 9.25
N HIS A 86 -3.97 -13.12 8.04
CA HIS A 86 -3.78 -14.30 7.20
C HIS A 86 -2.93 -15.37 7.88
N ARG A 87 -1.80 -14.98 8.49
CA ARG A 87 -0.96 -15.90 9.27
C ARG A 87 -1.71 -16.51 10.45
N CYS A 88 -2.49 -15.72 11.17
CA CYS A 88 -3.31 -16.20 12.29
C CYS A 88 -4.38 -17.17 11.82
N GLU A 89 -5.04 -16.89 10.70
CA GLU A 89 -6.05 -17.79 10.10
C GLU A 89 -5.44 -19.15 9.73
N VAL A 90 -4.25 -19.17 9.14
CA VAL A 90 -3.54 -20.41 8.81
C VAL A 90 -3.21 -21.20 10.07
N ILE A 91 -2.76 -20.55 11.13
CA ILE A 91 -2.45 -21.19 12.41
C ILE A 91 -3.73 -21.74 13.06
N ILE A 92 -4.82 -20.96 13.06
CA ILE A 92 -6.11 -21.37 13.60
C ILE A 92 -6.64 -22.59 12.85
N ASP A 93 -6.59 -22.62 11.54
CA ASP A 93 -6.99 -23.76 10.73
C ASP A 93 -6.18 -25.01 11.09
N HIS A 94 -4.88 -24.87 11.24
CA HIS A 94 -4.01 -25.97 11.61
C HIS A 94 -4.36 -26.53 12.98
N LEU A 95 -4.57 -25.67 13.97
CA LEU A 95 -4.98 -26.06 15.33
C LEU A 95 -6.37 -26.68 15.34
N THR A 96 -7.31 -26.14 14.59
CA THR A 96 -8.67 -26.69 14.46
C THR A 96 -8.65 -28.10 13.89
N ARG A 97 -7.88 -28.35 12.86
CA ARG A 97 -7.72 -29.70 12.31
C ARG A 97 -7.14 -30.67 13.34
N ARG A 98 -6.15 -30.23 14.10
CA ARG A 98 -5.53 -31.05 15.14
C ARG A 98 -6.52 -31.38 16.27
N ILE A 99 -7.34 -30.41 16.67
CA ILE A 99 -8.40 -30.64 17.67
C ILE A 99 -9.42 -31.64 17.14
N ASN A 100 -9.86 -31.51 15.90
CA ASN A 100 -10.78 -32.44 15.26
C ASN A 100 -10.22 -33.87 15.19
N GLU A 101 -8.93 -34.02 14.89
CA GLU A 101 -8.25 -35.32 14.92
C GLU A 101 -8.24 -35.93 16.32
N LEU A 102 -7.99 -35.11 17.34
CA LEU A 102 -7.99 -35.57 18.74
C LEU A 102 -9.40 -35.97 19.20
N GLU A 103 -10.44 -35.25 18.76
CA GLU A 103 -11.84 -35.56 19.08
C GLU A 103 -12.34 -36.84 18.42
N LYS A 104 -11.72 -37.26 17.30
CA LYS A 104 -12.04 -38.52 16.60
C LYS A 104 -11.46 -39.74 17.29
N ILE A 105 -10.57 -39.56 18.25
CA ILE A 105 -9.99 -40.68 19.00
C ILE A 105 -11.06 -41.16 20.00
N PRO A 106 -11.48 -42.42 19.95
CA PRO A 106 -12.49 -42.92 20.89
C PRO A 106 -11.98 -42.78 22.32
N LYS A 107 -12.75 -42.06 23.13
CA LYS A 107 -12.52 -42.00 24.56
C LYS A 107 -13.17 -43.24 25.21
N GLY A 108 -12.33 -44.14 25.55
CA GLY A 108 -12.88 -45.27 26.26
C GLY A 108 -12.02 -46.44 26.18
#